data_937f2b1f2e26a206e81e7727b9d9a7e6
#
_entry.id   937f2b1f2e26a206e81e7727b9d9a7e6
#
_cell.length_a   1.000
_cell.length_b   1.000
_cell.length_c   1.000
_cell.angle_alpha   90.00
_cell.angle_beta   90.00
_cell.angle_gamma   90.00
#
_symmetry.space_group_name_H-M   'P 1'
#
loop_
_entity.id
_entity.type
_entity.pdbx_description
1 polymer ?
#
loop_
_entity_poly.entity_id
_entity_poly.type
_entity_poly.pdbx_seq_one_letter_code
_entity_poly.pdbx_strand_id
1 'polypeptide(L)'
;MRVELLSRAGENARPAESGRTFARGLSAACLGMIVVLLAGCRLDMHIQPKYLPYEPTDFFSDGRSERQPVPGTVARGELRVDELLYSGTENGVESNRFPFPITRADLERGRERYNVYCTPCHDYTGSGRGMIVQRGFPQPPSYHIQRLRDAPVGHFYQVMTNGFGAMYSYAARVDPADRWRIAAYIRVLQLSENARIDDVPEADRAKLAAGTQGAASAAGQHATAHTSGQSE
;
A
#
# COMPACT_ATOMS: atom_id res chain seq x y z
N MET A 1 -91.07 55.80 -37.86
CA MET A 1 -91.37 54.44 -37.33
C MET A 1 -90.08 53.89 -36.77
N ARG A 2 -90.11 53.45 -35.51
CA ARG A 2 -88.97 53.07 -34.69
C ARG A 2 -88.10 51.97 -35.25
N VAL A 3 -86.79 52.11 -35.06
CA VAL A 3 -85.82 51.01 -35.03
C VAL A 3 -84.83 51.20 -33.87
N GLU A 4 -84.81 50.25 -32.96
CA GLU A 4 -84.03 50.25 -31.75
C GLU A 4 -82.57 49.89 -31.98
N LEU A 5 -81.73 50.62 -31.25
CA LEU A 5 -80.29 50.33 -31.06
C LEU A 5 -80.16 49.07 -30.21
N LEU A 6 -79.24 48.18 -30.63
CA LEU A 6 -78.60 47.21 -29.75
C LEU A 6 -77.14 47.42 -29.78
N SER A 7 -76.64 48.00 -28.71
CA SER A 7 -75.23 48.10 -28.31
C SER A 7 -74.71 46.71 -27.94
N ARG A 8 -73.63 46.27 -28.53
CA ARG A 8 -72.83 45.13 -28.03
C ARG A 8 -71.53 45.65 -27.50
N ALA A 9 -71.42 45.51 -26.18
CA ALA A 9 -70.22 45.78 -25.46
C ALA A 9 -69.06 44.86 -25.92
N GLY A 10 -67.93 45.45 -26.29
CA GLY A 10 -66.70 44.75 -26.58
C GLY A 10 -66.07 44.25 -25.28
N GLU A 11 -65.97 42.95 -25.13
CA GLU A 11 -65.29 42.31 -24.03
C GLU A 11 -63.79 42.40 -24.26
N ASN A 12 -63.12 43.30 -23.51
CA ASN A 12 -61.68 43.41 -23.46
C ASN A 12 -61.09 42.19 -22.79
N ALA A 13 -60.68 41.20 -23.56
CA ALA A 13 -59.84 40.10 -23.05
C ALA A 13 -58.46 40.64 -22.61
N ARG A 14 -58.24 40.69 -21.34
CA ARG A 14 -56.91 40.97 -20.75
C ARG A 14 -55.99 39.82 -21.11
N PRO A 15 -54.80 40.04 -21.72
CA PRO A 15 -53.86 38.95 -21.97
C PRO A 15 -53.33 38.45 -20.62
N ALA A 16 -53.22 37.16 -20.51
CA ALA A 16 -52.87 36.42 -19.29
C ALA A 16 -51.54 36.92 -18.70
N GLU A 17 -51.63 37.54 -17.53
CA GLU A 17 -50.43 37.94 -16.71
C GLU A 17 -49.71 36.72 -16.10
N SER A 18 -50.29 35.56 -16.19
CA SER A 18 -49.77 34.28 -15.66
C SER A 18 -48.43 33.88 -16.28
N GLY A 19 -48.21 34.12 -17.59
CA GLY A 19 -46.97 33.72 -18.24
C GLY A 19 -45.77 34.60 -17.88
N ARG A 20 -45.98 35.87 -17.55
CA ARG A 20 -44.90 36.80 -17.18
C ARG A 20 -44.39 36.56 -15.78
N THR A 21 -45.24 36.20 -14.86
CA THR A 21 -44.87 35.84 -13.47
C THR A 21 -44.09 34.53 -13.40
N PHE A 22 -44.50 33.54 -14.18
CA PHE A 22 -43.78 32.25 -14.27
C PHE A 22 -42.39 32.41 -14.91
N ALA A 23 -42.28 33.18 -16.02
CA ALA A 23 -40.99 33.46 -16.65
C ALA A 23 -40.02 34.20 -15.74
N ARG A 24 -40.52 35.19 -14.97
CA ARG A 24 -39.73 35.93 -13.99
C ARG A 24 -39.26 35.05 -12.83
N GLY A 25 -40.08 34.13 -12.33
CA GLY A 25 -39.70 33.16 -11.31
C GLY A 25 -38.62 32.20 -11.77
N LEU A 26 -38.75 31.69 -13.02
CA LEU A 26 -37.74 30.80 -13.62
C LEU A 26 -36.41 31.51 -13.83
N SER A 27 -36.42 32.75 -14.32
CA SER A 27 -35.20 33.57 -14.52
C SER A 27 -34.50 33.86 -13.17
N ALA A 28 -35.26 34.17 -12.13
CA ALA A 28 -34.70 34.39 -10.80
C ALA A 28 -34.09 33.11 -10.20
N ALA A 29 -34.73 31.95 -10.40
CA ALA A 29 -34.20 30.65 -9.97
C ALA A 29 -32.91 30.29 -10.71
N CYS A 30 -32.87 30.47 -12.03
CA CYS A 30 -31.66 30.25 -12.82
C CYS A 30 -30.52 31.18 -12.41
N LEU A 31 -30.80 32.45 -12.17
CA LEU A 31 -29.80 33.43 -11.73
C LEU A 31 -29.27 33.03 -10.32
N GLY A 32 -30.15 32.64 -9.40
CA GLY A 32 -29.78 32.15 -8.09
C GLY A 32 -28.87 30.91 -8.16
N MET A 33 -29.21 29.95 -9.04
CA MET A 33 -28.41 28.75 -9.26
C MET A 33 -27.02 29.09 -9.84
N ILE A 34 -26.92 30.01 -10.79
CA ILE A 34 -25.66 30.50 -11.34
C ILE A 34 -24.78 31.15 -10.26
N VAL A 35 -25.37 31.98 -9.38
CA VAL A 35 -24.64 32.60 -8.27
C VAL A 35 -24.11 31.57 -7.30
N VAL A 36 -24.89 30.54 -6.96
CA VAL A 36 -24.47 29.44 -6.09
C VAL A 36 -23.34 28.63 -6.71
N LEU A 37 -23.41 28.33 -8.03
CA LEU A 37 -22.37 27.61 -8.74
C LEU A 37 -21.08 28.44 -8.85
N LEU A 38 -21.16 29.75 -9.06
CA LEU A 38 -19.98 30.64 -9.08
C LEU A 38 -19.36 30.80 -7.68
N ALA A 39 -20.16 30.80 -6.63
CA ALA A 39 -19.66 30.88 -5.24
C ALA A 39 -18.92 29.59 -4.80
N GLY A 40 -19.19 28.45 -5.44
CA GLY A 40 -18.50 27.17 -5.14
C GLY A 40 -17.06 27.08 -5.66
N CYS A 41 -16.69 27.91 -6.64
CA CYS A 41 -15.32 27.94 -7.20
C CYS A 41 -14.42 28.91 -6.37
N ARG A 42 -14.13 28.55 -5.13
CA ARG A 42 -13.18 29.31 -4.30
C ARG A 42 -11.77 28.75 -4.51
N LEU A 43 -10.93 29.51 -5.17
CA LEU A 43 -9.50 29.22 -5.34
C LEU A 43 -8.64 29.77 -4.19
N ASP A 44 -9.28 30.30 -3.16
CA ASP A 44 -8.64 30.87 -1.99
C ASP A 44 -7.71 29.82 -1.34
N MET A 45 -6.46 30.15 -1.17
CA MET A 45 -5.44 29.31 -0.52
C MET A 45 -5.02 28.04 -1.31
N HIS A 46 -5.58 27.72 -2.46
CA HIS A 46 -5.11 26.63 -3.29
C HIS A 46 -3.75 26.92 -3.94
N ILE A 47 -3.57 28.14 -4.41
CA ILE A 47 -2.28 28.65 -4.90
C ILE A 47 -1.88 29.79 -3.97
N GLN A 48 -0.81 29.59 -3.22
CA GLN A 48 -0.27 30.58 -2.29
C GLN A 48 0.94 31.26 -2.91
N PRO A 49 1.27 32.51 -2.54
CA PRO A 49 2.47 33.20 -3.03
C PRO A 49 3.73 32.65 -2.33
N LYS A 50 4.00 31.35 -2.53
CA LYS A 50 5.20 30.65 -2.04
C LYS A 50 5.64 29.65 -3.07
N TYR A 51 6.93 29.39 -3.17
CA TYR A 51 7.46 28.32 -3.99
C TYR A 51 7.25 26.96 -3.31
N LEU A 52 6.83 25.97 -4.08
CA LEU A 52 6.83 24.57 -3.70
C LEU A 52 8.09 23.88 -4.25
N PRO A 53 8.54 22.75 -3.68
CA PRO A 53 9.80 22.11 -4.07
C PRO A 53 9.95 21.83 -5.55
N TYR A 54 8.87 21.50 -6.25
CA TYR A 54 8.88 21.17 -7.69
C TYR A 54 8.39 22.32 -8.61
N GLU A 55 8.18 23.51 -8.07
CA GLU A 55 7.82 24.68 -8.88
C GLU A 55 9.06 25.34 -9.50
N PRO A 56 8.96 25.86 -10.71
CA PRO A 56 10.03 26.65 -11.32
C PRO A 56 10.21 27.99 -10.59
N THR A 57 11.41 28.52 -10.62
CA THR A 57 11.73 29.87 -10.11
C THR A 57 12.72 30.57 -11.02
N ASP A 58 12.52 31.86 -11.20
CA ASP A 58 13.47 32.73 -11.93
C ASP A 58 14.58 33.28 -11.02
N PHE A 59 14.50 33.02 -9.69
CA PHE A 59 15.47 33.53 -8.72
C PHE A 59 16.81 32.83 -8.84
N PHE A 60 16.82 31.54 -9.14
CA PHE A 60 18.04 30.76 -9.31
C PHE A 60 18.29 30.44 -10.79
N SER A 61 19.56 30.49 -11.22
CA SER A 61 19.96 30.26 -12.60
C SER A 61 19.64 28.86 -13.15
N ASP A 62 19.46 27.87 -12.27
CA ASP A 62 19.07 26.49 -12.61
C ASP A 62 17.55 26.30 -12.72
N GLY A 63 16.76 27.37 -12.50
CA GLY A 63 15.30 27.37 -12.60
C GLY A 63 14.59 26.56 -11.52
N ARG A 64 15.27 26.06 -10.48
CA ARG A 64 14.70 25.22 -9.44
C ARG A 64 14.44 26.00 -8.16
N SER A 65 13.23 25.86 -7.60
CA SER A 65 12.91 26.42 -6.28
C SER A 65 13.53 25.58 -5.14
N GLU A 66 13.61 24.25 -5.30
CA GLU A 66 14.24 23.36 -4.32
C GLU A 66 15.76 23.39 -4.48
N ARG A 67 16.46 23.57 -3.35
CA ARG A 67 17.92 23.58 -3.32
C ARG A 67 18.46 22.25 -2.80
N GLN A 68 19.52 21.79 -3.44
CA GLN A 68 20.26 20.63 -2.94
C GLN A 68 20.88 20.97 -1.55
N PRO A 69 20.87 20.00 -0.60
CA PRO A 69 21.58 20.19 0.65
C PRO A 69 23.07 20.55 0.41
N VAL A 70 23.62 21.39 1.27
CA VAL A 70 25.06 21.73 1.19
C VAL A 70 25.87 20.45 1.41
N PRO A 71 26.83 20.11 0.54
CA PRO A 71 27.65 18.91 0.69
C PRO A 71 28.29 18.83 2.08
N GLY A 72 28.24 17.64 2.69
CA GLY A 72 28.78 17.42 4.04
C GLY A 72 27.86 17.84 5.18
N THR A 73 26.65 18.36 4.90
CA THR A 73 25.67 18.66 5.94
C THR A 73 24.72 17.47 6.15
N VAL A 74 24.34 17.28 7.41
CA VAL A 74 23.34 16.28 7.82
C VAL A 74 22.16 17.02 8.45
N ALA A 75 20.95 16.74 8.01
CA ALA A 75 19.76 17.34 8.59
C ALA A 75 19.61 16.94 10.06
N ARG A 76 18.97 17.80 10.85
CA ARG A 76 18.74 17.53 12.28
C ARG A 76 17.89 16.25 12.42
N GLY A 77 18.39 15.29 13.21
CA GLY A 77 17.77 13.98 13.39
C GLY A 77 18.16 12.91 12.37
N GLU A 78 18.87 13.28 11.30
CA GLU A 78 19.29 12.35 10.23
C GLU A 78 20.72 11.80 10.40
N LEU A 79 21.38 12.09 11.52
CA LEU A 79 22.73 11.60 11.80
C LEU A 79 22.69 10.08 12.07
N ARG A 80 23.15 9.28 11.12
CA ARG A 80 23.10 7.82 11.13
C ARG A 80 24.43 7.25 11.57
N VAL A 81 24.73 7.32 12.88
CA VAL A 81 26.00 6.87 13.47
C VAL A 81 26.06 5.37 13.75
N ASP A 82 24.92 4.70 13.90
CA ASP A 82 24.87 3.26 14.14
C ASP A 82 24.97 2.52 12.80
N GLU A 83 26.17 1.98 12.51
CA GLU A 83 26.44 1.28 11.26
C GLU A 83 25.49 0.08 11.10
N LEU A 84 25.33 -0.75 12.13
CA LEU A 84 24.50 -1.92 12.05
C LEU A 84 23.03 -1.56 11.75
N LEU A 85 22.46 -0.59 12.47
CA LEU A 85 21.06 -0.19 12.30
C LEU A 85 20.77 0.39 10.91
N TYR A 86 21.68 1.21 10.39
CA TYR A 86 21.43 1.99 9.17
C TYR A 86 22.01 1.39 7.88
N SER A 87 23.05 0.54 7.99
CA SER A 87 23.68 -0.09 6.81
C SER A 87 23.47 -1.61 6.74
N GLY A 88 23.19 -2.28 7.86
CA GLY A 88 23.13 -3.74 7.90
C GLY A 88 24.49 -4.40 7.97
N THR A 89 25.56 -3.62 8.21
CA THR A 89 26.94 -4.09 8.25
C THR A 89 27.60 -3.85 9.60
N GLU A 90 28.64 -4.58 9.86
CA GLU A 90 29.62 -4.33 10.92
C GLU A 90 31.02 -4.34 10.27
N ASN A 91 31.73 -3.24 10.37
CA ASN A 91 33.02 -3.03 9.69
C ASN A 91 32.95 -3.27 8.16
N GLY A 92 31.85 -2.84 7.53
CA GLY A 92 31.64 -2.97 6.09
C GLY A 92 31.24 -4.38 5.61
N VAL A 93 31.04 -5.35 6.51
CA VAL A 93 30.63 -6.72 6.18
C VAL A 93 29.17 -6.94 6.64
N GLU A 94 28.36 -7.58 5.81
CA GLU A 94 26.96 -7.90 6.15
C GLU A 94 26.88 -8.68 7.47
N SER A 95 26.11 -8.14 8.42
CA SER A 95 26.03 -8.72 9.77
C SER A 95 24.94 -9.80 9.86
N ASN A 96 25.22 -10.82 10.65
CA ASN A 96 24.21 -11.82 11.04
C ASN A 96 23.53 -11.50 12.38
N ARG A 97 23.70 -10.27 12.89
CA ARG A 97 23.10 -9.79 14.13
C ARG A 97 21.98 -8.79 13.84
N PHE A 98 21.01 -8.75 14.73
CA PHE A 98 20.00 -7.68 14.73
C PHE A 98 20.50 -6.53 15.63
N PRO A 99 20.20 -5.25 15.27
CA PRO A 99 20.61 -4.09 16.06
C PRO A 99 19.83 -3.96 17.38
N PHE A 100 18.76 -4.70 17.55
CA PHE A 100 17.93 -4.73 18.75
C PHE A 100 17.36 -6.15 18.96
N PRO A 101 16.96 -6.51 20.18
CA PRO A 101 16.31 -7.79 20.46
C PRO A 101 15.00 -7.92 19.68
N ILE A 102 14.81 -9.05 19.01
CA ILE A 102 13.58 -9.32 18.25
C ILE A 102 12.55 -9.95 19.18
N THR A 103 11.46 -9.25 19.40
CA THR A 103 10.31 -9.69 20.17
C THR A 103 9.20 -10.24 19.27
N ARG A 104 8.19 -10.86 19.88
CA ARG A 104 6.98 -11.28 19.15
C ARG A 104 6.28 -10.08 18.47
N ALA A 105 6.20 -8.96 19.15
CA ALA A 105 5.61 -7.73 18.57
C ALA A 105 6.39 -7.24 17.35
N ASP A 106 7.73 -7.36 17.35
CA ASP A 106 8.55 -7.01 16.19
C ASP A 106 8.30 -7.97 15.02
N LEU A 107 8.09 -9.27 15.27
CA LEU A 107 7.73 -10.23 14.22
C LEU A 107 6.34 -9.96 13.64
N GLU A 108 5.35 -9.64 14.49
CA GLU A 108 4.00 -9.25 14.05
C GLU A 108 4.03 -7.97 13.21
N ARG A 109 4.81 -6.97 13.62
CA ARG A 109 5.05 -5.75 12.85
C ARG A 109 5.80 -6.05 11.55
N GLY A 110 6.81 -6.89 11.59
CA GLY A 110 7.56 -7.34 10.40
C GLY A 110 6.64 -8.02 9.39
N ARG A 111 5.74 -8.89 9.84
CA ARG A 111 4.72 -9.52 8.99
C ARG A 111 3.79 -8.51 8.37
N GLU A 112 3.28 -7.56 9.15
CA GLU A 112 2.42 -6.49 8.65
C GLU A 112 3.10 -5.71 7.52
N ARG A 113 4.34 -5.26 7.74
CA ARG A 113 5.10 -4.50 6.76
C ARG A 113 5.48 -5.32 5.54
N TYR A 114 5.87 -6.58 5.73
CA TYR A 114 6.12 -7.52 4.65
C TYR A 114 4.87 -7.69 3.77
N ASN A 115 3.71 -7.88 4.38
CA ASN A 115 2.46 -8.04 3.65
C ASN A 115 2.09 -6.81 2.80
N VAL A 116 2.42 -5.61 3.27
CA VAL A 116 2.14 -4.37 2.54
C VAL A 116 3.11 -4.15 1.38
N TYR A 117 4.42 -4.34 1.61
CA TYR A 117 5.45 -3.90 0.68
C TYR A 117 6.08 -5.02 -0.16
N CYS A 118 6.10 -6.26 0.34
CA CYS A 118 6.91 -7.33 -0.24
C CYS A 118 6.07 -8.39 -0.97
N THR A 119 4.87 -8.72 -0.46
CA THR A 119 4.03 -9.79 -1.02
C THR A 119 3.63 -9.61 -2.48
N PRO A 120 3.46 -8.39 -3.02
CA PRO A 120 3.12 -8.25 -4.44
C PRO A 120 4.12 -8.95 -5.38
N CYS A 121 5.41 -8.97 -5.03
CA CYS A 121 6.46 -9.69 -5.77
C CYS A 121 6.83 -11.01 -5.12
N HIS A 122 7.04 -11.04 -3.79
CA HIS A 122 7.62 -12.17 -3.06
C HIS A 122 6.61 -13.21 -2.59
N ASP A 123 5.28 -12.90 -2.67
CA ASP A 123 4.21 -13.74 -2.16
C ASP A 123 4.19 -13.81 -0.60
N TYR A 124 3.11 -14.30 -0.04
CA TYR A 124 2.92 -14.45 1.41
C TYR A 124 3.84 -15.48 2.05
N THR A 125 4.27 -16.46 1.27
CA THR A 125 5.18 -17.52 1.70
C THR A 125 6.65 -17.22 1.42
N GLY A 126 6.94 -16.20 0.64
CA GLY A 126 8.32 -15.89 0.20
C GLY A 126 8.80 -16.74 -0.98
N SER A 127 7.87 -17.38 -1.70
CA SER A 127 8.17 -18.22 -2.86
C SER A 127 8.64 -17.42 -4.10
N GLY A 128 8.43 -16.11 -4.12
CA GLY A 128 8.72 -15.26 -5.27
C GLY A 128 7.65 -15.31 -6.37
N ARG A 129 6.47 -15.87 -6.10
CA ARG A 129 5.35 -15.97 -7.05
C ARG A 129 4.21 -15.01 -6.72
N GLY A 130 4.55 -13.78 -6.35
CA GLY A 130 3.58 -12.75 -6.02
C GLY A 130 2.69 -12.36 -7.21
N MET A 131 1.63 -11.62 -6.91
CA MET A 131 0.58 -11.28 -7.88
C MET A 131 1.11 -10.55 -9.12
N ILE A 132 2.06 -9.64 -8.98
CA ILE A 132 2.60 -8.90 -10.12
C ILE A 132 3.57 -9.75 -10.96
N VAL A 133 4.23 -10.73 -10.34
CA VAL A 133 5.06 -11.72 -11.06
C VAL A 133 4.19 -12.58 -11.96
N GLN A 134 3.04 -13.03 -11.47
CA GLN A 134 2.07 -13.78 -12.28
C GLN A 134 1.50 -12.97 -13.46
N ARG A 135 1.71 -11.66 -13.48
CA ARG A 135 1.31 -10.74 -14.55
C ARG A 135 2.47 -10.29 -15.43
N GLY A 136 3.61 -11.00 -15.37
CA GLY A 136 4.74 -10.79 -16.27
C GLY A 136 5.92 -10.00 -15.69
N PHE A 137 5.89 -9.65 -14.39
CA PHE A 137 7.06 -9.04 -13.75
C PHE A 137 8.15 -10.10 -13.51
N PRO A 138 9.45 -9.74 -13.54
CA PRO A 138 10.52 -10.68 -13.26
C PRO A 138 10.37 -11.35 -11.90
N GLN A 139 10.48 -12.67 -11.86
CA GLN A 139 10.34 -13.42 -10.62
C GLN A 139 11.58 -13.25 -9.74
N PRO A 140 11.42 -12.78 -8.48
CA PRO A 140 12.50 -12.79 -7.52
C PRO A 140 12.81 -14.23 -7.07
N PRO A 141 14.03 -14.50 -6.62
CA PRO A 141 14.37 -15.81 -6.05
C PRO A 141 13.52 -16.08 -4.79
N SER A 142 13.13 -17.34 -4.61
CA SER A 142 12.47 -17.77 -3.36
C SER A 142 13.42 -17.59 -2.18
N TYR A 143 12.90 -17.13 -1.03
CA TYR A 143 13.68 -17.06 0.21
C TYR A 143 14.11 -18.41 0.74
N HIS A 144 13.50 -19.51 0.26
CA HIS A 144 13.76 -20.88 0.72
C HIS A 144 14.96 -21.55 0.06
N ILE A 145 15.57 -20.93 -0.99
CA ILE A 145 16.79 -21.48 -1.60
C ILE A 145 17.97 -21.41 -0.62
N GLN A 146 18.86 -22.41 -0.68
CA GLN A 146 19.98 -22.55 0.26
C GLN A 146 20.81 -21.27 0.38
N ARG A 147 21.18 -20.65 -0.75
CA ARG A 147 21.96 -19.43 -0.77
C ARG A 147 21.36 -18.30 0.10
N LEU A 148 20.02 -18.12 0.07
CA LEU A 148 19.34 -17.08 0.87
C LEU A 148 19.10 -17.52 2.31
N ARG A 149 18.99 -18.81 2.58
CA ARG A 149 18.93 -19.31 3.97
C ARG A 149 20.26 -19.11 4.70
N ASP A 150 21.38 -19.26 3.98
CA ASP A 150 22.73 -19.08 4.53
C ASP A 150 23.16 -17.61 4.57
N ALA A 151 22.52 -16.73 3.80
CA ALA A 151 22.84 -15.31 3.78
C ALA A 151 22.63 -14.66 5.16
N PRO A 152 23.51 -13.73 5.61
CA PRO A 152 23.31 -13.02 6.86
C PRO A 152 22.05 -12.14 6.84
N VAL A 153 21.50 -11.80 8.01
CA VAL A 153 20.28 -10.96 8.09
C VAL A 153 20.49 -9.56 7.51
N GLY A 154 21.71 -9.04 7.64
CA GLY A 154 22.10 -7.77 7.04
C GLY A 154 21.99 -7.74 5.53
N HIS A 155 22.14 -8.89 4.86
CA HIS A 155 21.93 -9.01 3.41
C HIS A 155 20.50 -8.58 3.02
N PHE A 156 19.47 -9.09 3.70
CA PHE A 156 18.09 -8.71 3.44
C PHE A 156 17.85 -7.23 3.71
N TYR A 157 18.46 -6.71 4.79
CA TYR A 157 18.41 -5.29 5.11
C TYR A 157 19.01 -4.42 3.99
N GLN A 158 20.20 -4.78 3.50
CA GLN A 158 20.88 -4.06 2.42
C GLN A 158 20.10 -4.10 1.10
N VAL A 159 19.58 -5.27 0.72
CA VAL A 159 18.78 -5.41 -0.49
C VAL A 159 17.52 -4.53 -0.41
N MET A 160 16.84 -4.48 0.72
CA MET A 160 15.70 -3.56 0.92
C MET A 160 16.12 -2.09 0.90
N THR A 161 17.30 -1.78 1.42
CA THR A 161 17.80 -0.40 1.51
C THR A 161 18.26 0.14 0.16
N ASN A 162 19.04 -0.65 -0.56
CA ASN A 162 19.73 -0.19 -1.78
C ASN A 162 19.02 -0.62 -3.06
N GLY A 163 18.13 -1.63 -2.98
CA GLY A 163 17.61 -2.34 -4.12
C GLY A 163 18.59 -3.40 -4.62
N PHE A 164 18.12 -4.28 -5.51
CA PHE A 164 18.94 -5.30 -6.17
C PHE A 164 18.32 -5.72 -7.50
N GLY A 165 19.04 -5.56 -8.59
CA GLY A 165 18.54 -5.89 -9.94
C GLY A 165 17.25 -5.13 -10.26
N ALA A 166 16.14 -5.83 -10.50
CA ALA A 166 14.85 -5.24 -10.77
C ALA A 166 14.11 -4.72 -9.51
N MET A 167 14.59 -5.05 -8.32
CA MET A 167 14.02 -4.58 -7.07
C MET A 167 14.53 -3.18 -6.74
N TYR A 168 13.63 -2.20 -6.70
CA TYR A 168 13.96 -0.84 -6.29
C TYR A 168 14.24 -0.72 -4.78
N SER A 169 14.96 0.35 -4.40
CA SER A 169 15.16 0.72 -3.00
C SER A 169 13.84 1.02 -2.29
N TYR A 170 13.69 0.49 -1.09
CA TYR A 170 12.57 0.78 -0.17
C TYR A 170 12.96 1.76 0.95
N ALA A 171 14.17 2.32 0.91
CA ALA A 171 14.68 3.21 1.96
C ALA A 171 13.76 4.42 2.24
N ALA A 172 13.13 4.97 1.20
CA ALA A 172 12.24 6.13 1.33
C ALA A 172 10.83 5.76 1.83
N ARG A 173 10.46 4.47 1.88
CA ARG A 173 9.09 4.01 2.19
C ARG A 173 9.00 3.19 3.46
N VAL A 174 10.08 2.55 3.85
CA VAL A 174 10.14 1.64 4.99
C VAL A 174 11.26 2.10 5.92
N ASP A 175 10.91 2.44 7.15
CA ASP A 175 11.86 2.90 8.16
C ASP A 175 12.95 1.86 8.45
N PRO A 176 14.15 2.27 8.87
CA PRO A 176 15.24 1.35 9.19
C PRO A 176 14.85 0.24 10.16
N ALA A 177 14.16 0.57 11.24
CA ALA A 177 13.71 -0.43 12.22
C ALA A 177 12.69 -1.42 11.61
N ASP A 178 11.78 -0.95 10.74
CA ASP A 178 10.82 -1.82 10.08
C ASP A 178 11.48 -2.72 9.03
N ARG A 179 12.54 -2.28 8.34
CA ARG A 179 13.36 -3.15 7.47
C ARG A 179 13.99 -4.30 8.23
N TRP A 180 14.51 -4.05 9.44
CA TRP A 180 15.01 -5.11 10.31
C TRP A 180 13.92 -6.07 10.78
N ARG A 181 12.73 -5.56 11.11
CA ARG A 181 11.57 -6.39 11.44
C ARG A 181 11.12 -7.27 10.28
N ILE A 182 11.15 -6.73 9.07
CA ILE A 182 10.90 -7.51 7.84
C ILE A 182 11.97 -8.59 7.66
N ALA A 183 13.26 -8.27 7.85
CA ALA A 183 14.33 -9.26 7.77
C ALA A 183 14.15 -10.39 8.80
N ALA A 184 13.71 -10.06 10.02
CA ALA A 184 13.36 -11.04 11.03
C ALA A 184 12.16 -11.92 10.60
N TYR A 185 11.13 -11.31 10.01
CA TYR A 185 9.98 -12.07 9.50
C TYR A 185 10.36 -12.98 8.31
N ILE A 186 11.29 -12.58 7.44
CA ILE A 186 11.82 -13.46 6.38
C ILE A 186 12.45 -14.71 7.00
N ARG A 187 13.15 -14.62 8.15
CA ARG A 187 13.67 -15.79 8.86
C ARG A 187 12.55 -16.70 9.35
N VAL A 188 11.41 -16.14 9.80
CA VAL A 188 10.24 -16.95 10.16
C VAL A 188 9.68 -17.68 8.94
N LEU A 189 9.59 -17.04 7.78
CA LEU A 189 9.16 -17.69 6.54
C LEU A 189 10.12 -18.83 6.15
N GLN A 190 11.42 -18.60 6.22
CA GLN A 190 12.42 -19.65 5.95
C GLN A 190 12.28 -20.83 6.90
N LEU A 191 12.05 -20.58 8.19
CA LEU A 191 11.85 -21.62 9.20
C LEU A 191 10.55 -22.39 8.94
N SER A 192 9.48 -21.73 8.53
CA SER A 192 8.16 -22.36 8.33
C SER A 192 8.17 -23.50 7.28
N GLU A 193 9.05 -23.44 6.29
CA GLU A 193 9.19 -24.48 5.27
C GLU A 193 10.39 -25.42 5.49
N ASN A 194 11.34 -25.03 6.37
CA ASN A 194 12.58 -25.76 6.57
C ASN A 194 12.85 -26.11 8.04
N ALA A 195 11.81 -26.04 8.89
CA ALA A 195 11.93 -26.38 10.31
C ALA A 195 12.31 -27.86 10.49
N ARG A 196 13.19 -28.11 11.43
CA ARG A 196 13.56 -29.45 11.88
C ARG A 196 12.81 -29.77 13.15
N ILE A 197 12.67 -31.03 13.47
CA ILE A 197 12.03 -31.44 14.73
C ILE A 197 12.76 -30.89 15.97
N ASP A 198 14.07 -30.65 15.85
CA ASP A 198 14.89 -30.06 16.90
C ASP A 198 14.59 -28.59 17.16
N ASP A 199 14.01 -27.88 16.20
CA ASP A 199 13.57 -26.47 16.33
C ASP A 199 12.30 -26.35 17.17
N VAL A 200 11.59 -27.49 17.41
CA VAL A 200 10.36 -27.51 18.18
C VAL A 200 10.69 -27.77 19.66
N PRO A 201 10.17 -26.94 20.59
CA PRO A 201 10.32 -27.19 22.02
C PRO A 201 9.89 -28.63 22.39
N GLU A 202 10.65 -29.30 23.23
CA GLU A 202 10.44 -30.71 23.57
C GLU A 202 9.01 -30.99 24.10
N ALA A 203 8.45 -30.06 24.87
CA ALA A 203 7.07 -30.12 25.35
C ALA A 203 6.00 -30.21 24.26
N ASP A 204 6.31 -29.70 23.05
CA ASP A 204 5.37 -29.64 21.91
C ASP A 204 5.64 -30.77 20.89
N ARG A 205 6.80 -31.45 20.94
CA ARG A 205 7.14 -32.55 20.01
C ARG A 205 6.15 -33.71 20.10
N ALA A 206 5.71 -34.02 21.30
CA ALA A 206 4.71 -35.09 21.52
C ALA A 206 3.35 -34.78 20.86
N LYS A 207 2.95 -33.51 20.84
CA LYS A 207 1.70 -33.03 20.17
C LYS A 207 1.79 -33.18 18.67
N LEU A 208 2.96 -32.89 18.09
CA LEU A 208 3.19 -33.06 16.64
C LEU A 208 3.14 -34.54 16.24
N ALA A 209 3.76 -35.43 17.01
CA ALA A 209 3.72 -36.87 16.77
C ALA A 209 2.28 -37.43 16.84
N ALA A 210 1.47 -36.97 17.78
CA ALA A 210 0.07 -37.38 17.91
C ALA A 210 -0.78 -36.84 16.72
N GLY A 211 -0.54 -35.62 16.27
CA GLY A 211 -1.21 -35.02 15.12
C GLY A 211 -0.91 -35.75 13.79
N THR A 212 0.33 -36.20 13.61
CA THR A 212 0.75 -36.95 12.42
C THR A 212 0.10 -38.35 12.35
N GLN A 213 -0.07 -39.00 13.49
CA GLN A 213 -0.76 -40.31 13.58
C GLN A 213 -2.27 -40.17 13.29
N GLY A 214 -2.91 -39.11 13.77
CA GLY A 214 -4.32 -38.83 13.48
C GLY A 214 -4.57 -38.55 11.97
N ALA A 215 -3.68 -37.83 11.31
CA ALA A 215 -3.76 -37.54 9.87
C ALA A 215 -3.53 -38.80 9.03
N ALA A 216 -2.59 -39.66 9.40
CA ALA A 216 -2.33 -40.94 8.71
C ALA A 216 -3.52 -41.92 8.87
N SER A 217 -4.14 -41.98 10.03
CA SER A 217 -5.35 -42.76 10.29
C SER A 217 -6.55 -42.29 9.46
N ALA A 218 -6.77 -40.99 9.32
CA ALA A 218 -7.83 -40.42 8.50
C ALA A 218 -7.61 -40.68 7.02
N ALA A 219 -6.37 -40.58 6.50
CA ALA A 219 -6.03 -40.86 5.11
C ALA A 219 -6.22 -42.37 4.78
N GLY A 220 -5.91 -43.27 5.71
CA GLY A 220 -6.14 -44.70 5.53
C GLY A 220 -7.63 -45.08 5.44
N GLN A 221 -8.50 -44.42 6.15
CA GLN A 221 -9.95 -44.66 6.10
C GLN A 221 -10.60 -44.18 4.79
N HIS A 222 -10.09 -43.11 4.16
CA HIS A 222 -10.57 -42.67 2.85
C HIS A 222 -10.09 -43.58 1.71
N ALA A 223 -8.93 -44.20 1.81
CA ALA A 223 -8.44 -45.14 0.78
C ALA A 223 -9.21 -46.45 0.75
N THR A 224 -9.67 -46.96 1.89
CA THR A 224 -10.46 -48.20 1.97
C THR A 224 -11.93 -48.03 1.53
N ALA A 225 -12.48 -46.82 1.61
CA ALA A 225 -13.86 -46.54 1.17
C ALA A 225 -14.01 -46.51 -0.37
N HIS A 226 -12.93 -46.26 -1.13
CA HIS A 226 -12.98 -46.23 -2.59
C HIS A 226 -12.77 -47.60 -3.28
N THR A 227 -12.31 -48.63 -2.55
CA THR A 227 -12.08 -49.96 -3.11
C THR A 227 -13.27 -50.91 -2.96
N SER A 228 -14.30 -50.56 -2.20
CA SER A 228 -15.48 -51.42 -1.96
C SER A 228 -16.70 -51.08 -2.87
N GLY A 229 -16.53 -50.21 -3.86
CA GLY A 229 -17.63 -49.74 -4.75
C GLY A 229 -17.53 -50.19 -6.21
N GLN A 230 -16.67 -51.15 -6.57
CA GLN A 230 -16.60 -51.69 -7.92
C GLN A 230 -16.67 -53.22 -7.94
N SER A 231 -17.81 -53.74 -7.56
CA SER A 231 -18.22 -55.12 -7.89
C SER A 231 -19.73 -55.19 -7.81
N GLU A 232 -20.42 -54.74 -8.86
CA GLU A 232 -21.74 -55.26 -9.32
C GLU A 232 -21.94 -54.78 -10.78
#